data_af2651662d948bedcd85e5583b18fcf3
#
_entry.id   af2651662d948bedcd85e5583b18fcf3
#
_cell.length_a   1.000
_cell.length_b   1.000
_cell.length_c   1.000
_cell.angle_alpha   90.00
_cell.angle_beta   90.00
_cell.angle_gamma   90.00
#
_symmetry.space_group_name_H-M   'P 1'
#
loop_
_entity.id
_entity.type
_entity.pdbx_description
1 polymer ?
#
loop_
_entity_poly.entity_id
_entity_poly.type
_entity_poly.pdbx_seq_one_letter_code
_entity_poly.pdbx_strand_id
1 'polypeptide(L)'
;MANEYEKSNWEKIKSFFWNAIVGAILISIVGFSWLGWVTGGTAQQEAKQMSEEAVNDRLAKICVYQAIQDPGKDLKLKELKEKSSYEIDDYVMKQGWATMPGEEEPERVVADKCAKLLLDISQ
;
A
#
# COMPACT_ATOMS: atom_id res chain seq x y z
N MET A 1 -3.70 62.26 29.94
CA MET A 1 -2.91 61.30 30.72
C MET A 1 -3.41 59.87 30.58
N ALA A 2 -4.68 59.58 30.55
CA ALA A 2 -5.21 58.23 30.32
C ALA A 2 -4.85 57.64 28.94
N ASN A 3 -4.78 58.49 27.94
CA ASN A 3 -4.48 58.03 26.56
C ASN A 3 -3.02 57.61 26.36
N GLU A 4 -2.09 58.21 27.07
CA GLU A 4 -0.68 57.78 26.96
C GLU A 4 -0.44 56.43 27.66
N TYR A 5 -1.15 56.22 28.77
CA TYR A 5 -1.05 54.97 29.51
C TYR A 5 -1.65 53.79 28.69
N GLU A 6 -2.77 54.04 28.06
CA GLU A 6 -3.41 53.06 27.19
C GLU A 6 -2.56 52.74 25.95
N LYS A 7 -1.94 53.75 25.34
CA LYS A 7 -1.07 53.56 24.19
C LYS A 7 0.17 52.74 24.56
N SER A 8 0.78 52.97 25.71
CA SER A 8 1.95 52.23 26.14
C SER A 8 1.61 50.77 26.41
N ASN A 9 0.50 50.49 27.04
CA ASN A 9 0.04 49.13 27.27
C ASN A 9 -0.35 48.43 25.99
N TRP A 10 -1.01 49.17 25.06
CA TRP A 10 -1.42 48.67 23.78
C TRP A 10 -0.20 48.25 22.93
N GLU A 11 0.84 49.04 22.93
CA GLU A 11 2.07 48.71 22.20
C GLU A 11 2.77 47.46 22.78
N LYS A 12 2.79 47.35 24.11
CA LYS A 12 3.34 46.16 24.78
C LYS A 12 2.51 44.92 24.48
N ILE A 13 1.21 45.03 24.51
CA ILE A 13 0.29 43.93 24.19
C ILE A 13 0.44 43.55 22.71
N LYS A 14 0.54 44.55 21.84
CA LYS A 14 0.73 44.34 20.40
C LYS A 14 2.04 43.61 20.11
N SER A 15 3.12 44.02 20.74
CA SER A 15 4.43 43.37 20.61
C SER A 15 4.41 41.93 21.14
N PHE A 16 3.77 41.75 22.30
CA PHE A 16 3.61 40.44 22.92
C PHE A 16 2.76 39.50 22.03
N PHE A 17 1.65 40.00 21.52
CA PHE A 17 0.81 39.24 20.58
C PHE A 17 1.53 38.88 19.30
N TRP A 18 2.31 39.83 18.77
CA TRP A 18 3.06 39.60 17.55
C TRP A 18 4.11 38.48 17.74
N ASN A 19 4.83 38.54 18.84
CA ASN A 19 5.81 37.49 19.18
C ASN A 19 5.14 36.15 19.43
N ALA A 20 3.99 36.12 20.08
CA ALA A 20 3.22 34.90 20.32
C ALA A 20 2.71 34.28 19.01
N ILE A 21 2.22 35.11 18.08
CA ILE A 21 1.73 34.65 16.77
C ILE A 21 2.90 34.07 15.94
N VAL A 22 4.04 34.75 15.90
CA VAL A 22 5.21 34.27 15.18
C VAL A 22 5.70 32.95 15.77
N GLY A 23 5.75 32.85 17.11
CA GLY A 23 6.12 31.61 17.80
C GLY A 23 5.14 30.47 17.49
N ALA A 24 3.84 30.75 17.53
CA ALA A 24 2.81 29.76 17.23
C ALA A 24 2.90 29.27 15.78
N ILE A 25 3.15 30.16 14.83
CA ILE A 25 3.32 29.82 13.41
C ILE A 25 4.57 28.92 13.23
N LEU A 26 5.69 29.26 13.86
CA LEU A 26 6.91 28.48 13.80
C LEU A 26 6.71 27.07 14.39
N ILE A 27 6.07 26.97 15.54
CA ILE A 27 5.76 25.69 16.18
C ILE A 27 4.82 24.86 15.29
N SER A 28 3.83 25.50 14.69
CA SER A 28 2.89 24.83 13.79
C SER A 28 3.58 24.29 12.54
N ILE A 29 4.48 25.08 11.95
CA ILE A 29 5.24 24.65 10.76
C ILE A 29 6.15 23.46 11.10
N VAL A 30 6.90 23.56 12.19
CA VAL A 30 7.80 22.48 12.64
C VAL A 30 7.00 21.24 13.03
N GLY A 31 5.94 21.40 13.81
CA GLY A 31 5.08 20.31 14.24
C GLY A 31 4.35 19.65 13.08
N PHE A 32 3.84 20.43 12.15
CA PHE A 32 3.13 19.92 10.98
C PHE A 32 4.07 19.24 9.99
N SER A 33 5.27 19.78 9.80
CA SER A 33 6.28 19.17 8.92
C SER A 33 6.79 17.85 9.50
N TRP A 34 6.94 17.77 10.80
CA TRP A 34 7.48 16.56 11.46
C TRP A 34 6.42 15.50 11.69
N LEU A 35 5.29 15.85 12.26
CA LEU A 35 4.19 14.92 12.56
C LEU A 35 3.34 14.60 11.34
N GLY A 36 3.06 15.59 10.50
CA GLY A 36 2.29 15.40 9.28
C GLY A 36 3.01 14.54 8.25
N TRP A 37 4.32 14.67 8.15
CA TRP A 37 5.10 13.82 7.24
C TRP A 37 5.11 12.36 7.72
N VAL A 38 5.32 12.12 9.00
CA VAL A 38 5.39 10.76 9.54
C VAL A 38 4.03 10.06 9.48
N THR A 39 2.95 10.74 9.89
CA THR A 39 1.59 10.16 9.86
C THR A 39 1.00 10.08 8.46
N GLY A 40 1.17 11.11 7.63
CA GLY A 40 0.64 11.13 6.26
C GLY A 40 1.30 10.09 5.36
N GLY A 41 2.64 9.94 5.43
CA GLY A 41 3.39 8.97 4.65
C GLY A 41 3.05 7.53 5.03
N THR A 42 2.93 7.23 6.32
CA THR A 42 2.60 5.90 6.81
C THR A 42 1.17 5.50 6.42
N ALA A 43 0.20 6.40 6.57
CA ALA A 43 -1.19 6.13 6.21
C ALA A 43 -1.35 5.87 4.70
N GLN A 44 -0.65 6.62 3.86
CA GLN A 44 -0.67 6.41 2.41
C GLN A 44 -0.02 5.08 2.03
N GLN A 45 1.09 4.71 2.67
CA GLN A 45 1.75 3.43 2.41
C GLN A 45 0.86 2.25 2.83
N GLU A 46 0.22 2.31 3.99
CA GLU A 46 -0.70 1.28 4.46
C GLU A 46 -1.91 1.14 3.52
N ALA A 47 -2.51 2.26 3.12
CA ALA A 47 -3.64 2.24 2.19
C ALA A 47 -3.23 1.68 0.83
N LYS A 48 -2.04 2.02 0.33
CA LYS A 48 -1.51 1.50 -0.93
C LYS A 48 -1.24 0.00 -0.84
N GLN A 49 -0.63 -0.47 0.25
CA GLN A 49 -0.36 -1.89 0.47
C GLN A 49 -1.67 -2.69 0.56
N MET A 50 -2.66 -2.21 1.29
CA MET A 50 -3.98 -2.86 1.38
C MET A 50 -4.67 -2.93 0.01
N SER A 51 -4.57 -1.87 -0.78
CA SER A 51 -5.13 -1.80 -2.13
C SER A 51 -4.44 -2.78 -3.07
N GLU A 52 -3.12 -2.83 -3.07
CA GLU A 52 -2.33 -3.75 -3.89
C GLU A 52 -2.60 -5.20 -3.49
N GLU A 53 -2.67 -5.49 -2.19
CA GLU A 53 -2.96 -6.82 -1.69
C GLU A 53 -4.35 -7.29 -2.10
N ALA A 54 -5.37 -6.43 -1.99
CA ALA A 54 -6.73 -6.75 -2.41
C ALA A 54 -6.81 -7.02 -3.92
N VAL A 55 -6.12 -6.24 -4.73
CA VAL A 55 -6.04 -6.43 -6.19
C VAL A 55 -5.33 -7.75 -6.51
N ASN A 56 -4.21 -8.01 -5.87
CA ASN A 56 -3.44 -9.25 -6.08
C ASN A 56 -4.24 -10.48 -5.69
N ASP A 57 -5.03 -10.43 -4.61
CA ASP A 57 -5.91 -11.52 -4.20
C ASP A 57 -6.98 -11.81 -5.24
N ARG A 58 -7.58 -10.77 -5.82
CA ARG A 58 -8.56 -10.93 -6.90
C ARG A 58 -7.95 -11.50 -8.16
N LEU A 59 -6.77 -11.01 -8.53
CA LEU A 59 -6.03 -11.52 -9.68
C LEU A 59 -5.61 -12.97 -9.48
N ALA A 60 -5.24 -13.35 -8.27
CA ALA A 60 -4.92 -14.73 -7.92
C ALA A 60 -6.14 -15.65 -8.10
N LYS A 61 -7.32 -15.20 -7.74
CA LYS A 61 -8.57 -15.96 -7.96
C LYS A 61 -8.87 -16.15 -9.44
N ILE A 62 -8.63 -15.14 -10.26
CA ILE A 62 -8.75 -15.24 -11.73
C ILE A 62 -7.74 -16.25 -12.26
N CYS A 63 -6.52 -16.25 -11.76
CA CYS A 63 -5.48 -17.21 -12.09
C CYS A 63 -5.94 -18.65 -11.78
N VAL A 64 -6.49 -18.89 -10.60
CA VAL A 64 -7.06 -20.19 -10.22
C VAL A 64 -8.16 -20.60 -11.18
N TYR A 65 -9.05 -19.69 -11.54
CA TYR A 65 -10.12 -19.95 -12.50
C TYR A 65 -9.56 -20.39 -13.87
N GLN A 66 -8.55 -19.67 -14.38
CA GLN A 66 -7.90 -20.00 -15.63
C GLN A 66 -7.23 -21.38 -15.56
N ALA A 67 -6.61 -21.71 -14.44
CA ALA A 67 -6.00 -23.01 -14.22
C ALA A 67 -7.04 -24.14 -14.22
N ILE A 68 -8.18 -23.93 -13.61
CA ILE A 68 -9.29 -24.91 -13.55
C ILE A 68 -9.86 -25.14 -14.95
N GLN A 69 -9.87 -24.13 -15.82
CA GLN A 69 -10.35 -24.24 -17.19
C GLN A 69 -9.36 -24.94 -18.13
N ASP A 70 -8.12 -25.16 -17.68
CA ASP A 70 -7.10 -25.83 -18.50
C ASP A 70 -7.44 -27.31 -18.67
N PRO A 71 -7.47 -27.84 -19.90
CA PRO A 71 -7.77 -29.27 -20.12
C PRO A 71 -6.77 -30.22 -19.46
N GLY A 72 -5.53 -29.80 -19.29
CA GLY A 72 -4.48 -30.59 -18.65
C GLY A 72 -4.30 -30.29 -17.15
N LYS A 73 -5.29 -29.70 -16.49
CA LYS A 73 -5.19 -29.24 -15.11
C LYS A 73 -4.77 -30.33 -14.13
N ASP A 74 -5.31 -31.54 -14.27
CA ASP A 74 -5.04 -32.63 -13.33
C ASP A 74 -3.57 -33.02 -13.32
N LEU A 75 -2.98 -33.16 -14.49
CA LEU A 75 -1.56 -33.48 -14.63
C LEU A 75 -0.68 -32.32 -14.16
N LYS A 76 -1.05 -31.10 -14.55
CA LYS A 76 -0.30 -29.88 -14.20
C LYS A 76 -0.35 -29.59 -12.70
N LEU A 77 -1.49 -29.79 -12.05
CA LEU A 77 -1.60 -29.66 -10.60
C LEU A 77 -0.78 -30.70 -9.86
N LYS A 78 -0.71 -31.91 -10.38
CA LYS A 78 0.14 -32.95 -9.83
C LYS A 78 1.62 -32.59 -9.93
N GLU A 79 2.06 -32.07 -11.08
CA GLU A 79 3.42 -31.57 -11.26
C GLU A 79 3.71 -30.40 -10.32
N LEU A 80 2.76 -29.50 -10.11
CA LEU A 80 2.90 -28.36 -9.21
C LEU A 80 3.13 -28.82 -7.77
N LYS A 81 2.43 -29.86 -7.32
CA LYS A 81 2.64 -30.44 -5.98
C LYS A 81 4.04 -31.01 -5.77
N GLU A 82 4.66 -31.49 -6.81
CA GLU A 82 6.02 -32.03 -6.76
C GLU A 82 7.10 -30.96 -6.76
N LYS A 83 6.74 -29.70 -7.10
CA LYS A 83 7.68 -28.59 -7.11
C LYS A 83 7.98 -28.07 -5.71
N SER A 84 9.19 -27.55 -5.52
CA SER A 84 9.56 -26.89 -4.27
C SER A 84 8.89 -25.51 -4.16
N SER A 85 8.80 -24.97 -2.93
CA SER A 85 8.08 -23.74 -2.64
C SER A 85 8.58 -22.52 -3.42
N TYR A 86 9.83 -22.51 -3.85
CA TYR A 86 10.40 -21.42 -4.64
C TYR A 86 10.31 -21.64 -6.15
N GLU A 87 9.82 -22.79 -6.59
CA GLU A 87 9.61 -23.10 -8.02
C GLU A 87 8.15 -23.03 -8.43
N ILE A 88 7.22 -23.03 -7.48
CA ILE A 88 5.78 -23.05 -7.77
C ILE A 88 5.30 -21.81 -8.53
N ASP A 89 5.82 -20.65 -8.17
CA ASP A 89 5.48 -19.39 -8.86
C ASP A 89 5.98 -19.39 -10.30
N ASP A 90 7.21 -19.82 -10.53
CA ASP A 90 7.77 -19.94 -11.89
C ASP A 90 6.97 -20.92 -12.75
N TYR A 91 6.55 -22.04 -12.16
CA TYR A 91 5.73 -23.03 -12.86
C TYR A 91 4.40 -22.41 -13.30
N VAL A 92 3.69 -21.72 -12.40
CA VAL A 92 2.42 -21.06 -12.71
C VAL A 92 2.61 -19.97 -13.79
N MET A 93 3.70 -19.23 -13.72
CA MET A 93 4.03 -18.22 -14.73
C MET A 93 4.22 -18.82 -16.11
N LYS A 94 4.90 -19.97 -16.19
CA LYS A 94 5.16 -20.68 -17.45
C LYS A 94 3.87 -21.23 -18.07
N GLN A 95 2.89 -21.64 -17.25
CA GLN A 95 1.62 -22.14 -17.74
C GLN A 95 0.72 -21.03 -18.30
N GLY A 96 1.01 -19.77 -18.01
CA GLY A 96 0.22 -18.62 -18.44
C GLY A 96 -1.04 -18.38 -17.62
N TRP A 97 -1.26 -19.11 -16.55
CA TRP A 97 -2.45 -18.94 -15.70
C TRP A 97 -2.45 -17.60 -14.97
N ALA A 98 -1.29 -17.08 -14.61
CA ALA A 98 -1.14 -15.79 -13.94
C ALA A 98 -1.11 -14.60 -14.90
N THR A 99 -1.07 -14.85 -16.21
CA THR A 99 -1.11 -13.80 -17.23
C THR A 99 -2.54 -13.32 -17.39
N MET A 100 -2.80 -12.07 -17.01
CA MET A 100 -4.14 -11.50 -17.10
C MET A 100 -4.44 -11.02 -18.52
N PRO A 101 -5.73 -10.98 -18.91
CA PRO A 101 -6.10 -10.44 -20.22
C PRO A 101 -5.61 -9.01 -20.39
N GLY A 102 -4.87 -8.74 -21.47
CA GLY A 102 -4.28 -7.43 -21.75
C GLY A 102 -2.89 -7.21 -21.20
N GLU A 103 -2.35 -8.13 -20.40
CA GLU A 103 -0.96 -8.09 -19.92
C GLU A 103 -0.09 -9.02 -20.75
N GLU A 104 1.14 -8.60 -21.02
CA GLU A 104 2.11 -9.40 -21.76
C GLU A 104 2.85 -10.39 -20.85
N GLU A 105 3.12 -9.97 -19.61
CA GLU A 105 3.86 -10.77 -18.64
C GLU A 105 3.07 -10.96 -17.35
N PRO A 106 3.15 -12.15 -16.73
CA PRO A 106 2.50 -12.39 -15.44
C PRO A 106 3.27 -11.72 -14.30
N GLU A 107 2.54 -11.29 -13.27
CA GLU A 107 3.16 -10.79 -12.04
C GLU A 107 3.51 -11.95 -11.12
N ARG A 108 4.73 -11.93 -10.60
CA ARG A 108 5.23 -13.00 -9.72
C ARG A 108 4.42 -13.13 -8.42
N VAL A 109 3.99 -11.99 -7.84
CA VAL A 109 3.18 -11.99 -6.62
C VAL A 109 1.84 -12.70 -6.85
N VAL A 110 1.20 -12.43 -7.97
CA VAL A 110 -0.05 -13.08 -8.37
C VAL A 110 0.16 -14.57 -8.60
N ALA A 111 1.26 -14.93 -9.27
CA ALA A 111 1.61 -16.33 -9.54
C ALA A 111 1.85 -17.11 -8.24
N ASP A 112 2.55 -16.52 -7.28
CA ASP A 112 2.80 -17.14 -5.98
C ASP A 112 1.51 -17.38 -5.20
N LYS A 113 0.64 -16.37 -5.11
CA LYS A 113 -0.66 -16.50 -4.45
C LYS A 113 -1.56 -17.52 -5.15
N CYS A 114 -1.57 -17.51 -6.47
CA CYS A 114 -2.29 -18.48 -7.31
C CYS A 114 -1.82 -19.92 -7.03
N ALA A 115 -0.50 -20.12 -7.02
CA ALA A 115 0.08 -21.43 -6.77
C ALA A 115 -0.31 -21.96 -5.38
N LYS A 116 -0.26 -21.12 -4.36
CA LYS A 116 -0.67 -21.50 -3.00
C LYS A 116 -2.14 -21.87 -2.93
N LEU A 117 -3.02 -21.13 -3.61
CA LEU A 117 -4.44 -21.43 -3.68
C LEU A 117 -4.71 -22.74 -4.44
N LEU A 118 -4.00 -22.98 -5.51
CA LEU A 118 -4.11 -24.23 -6.27
C LEU A 118 -3.67 -25.44 -5.44
N LEU A 119 -2.62 -25.30 -4.66
CA LEU A 119 -2.16 -26.36 -3.76
C LEU A 119 -3.20 -26.67 -2.67
N ASP A 120 -3.86 -25.65 -2.12
CA ASP A 120 -4.92 -25.83 -1.15
C ASP A 120 -6.12 -26.56 -1.73
N ILE A 121 -6.56 -26.20 -2.92
CA ILE A 121 -7.67 -26.82 -3.62
C ILE A 121 -7.36 -28.30 -3.97
N SER A 122 -6.12 -28.57 -4.29
CA SER A 122 -5.71 -29.91 -4.74
C SER A 122 -5.42 -30.89 -3.61
N GLN A 123 -5.46 -30.41 -2.37
CA GLN A 123 -5.43 -31.26 -1.18
C GLN A 123 -6.83 -31.77 -0.87
#